data_695eea1e68e705338cd3338ac4f6f545
#
_entry.id   695eea1e68e705338cd3338ac4f6f545
#
_cell.length_a   1.000
_cell.length_b   1.000
_cell.length_c   1.000
_cell.angle_alpha   90.00
_cell.angle_beta   90.00
_cell.angle_gamma   90.00
#
_symmetry.space_group_name_H-M   'P 1'
#
loop_
_entity.id
_entity.type
_entity.pdbx_description
1 polymer ?
#
loop_
_entity_poly.entity_id
_entity_poly.type
_entity_poly.pdbx_seq_one_letter_code
_entity_poly.pdbx_strand_id
1 'polypeptide(L)'
;MNVLSLFDGMSCGHLALDRMGVKVDNYYASEIDKYAIQITMANYPNTIQLGSVVNIDGTSLPKIDLLIGGSPCQSFSFAGRRKGMSTKDEQEILTLEHYLQLKEEGYEFEGQSYLFWEYMRILNEVKPTYFLLENVMMGEKWERVLSKAIGYNPIEINSALVSAQNRRRLYWTNIGMQPMGLFGDLESIIKQPKDKGIYLQDILQDNPNAKYY
;
A
#
# COMPACT_ATOMS: atom_id res chain seq x y z
N MET A 1 10.57 2.69 -16.51
CA MET A 1 9.40 1.85 -16.15
C MET A 1 8.17 2.72 -15.93
N ASN A 2 6.96 2.20 -16.18
CA ASN A 2 5.71 2.84 -15.83
C ASN A 2 5.26 2.36 -14.46
N VAL A 3 5.00 3.30 -13.55
CA VAL A 3 4.58 3.04 -12.17
C VAL A 3 3.16 3.54 -11.97
N LEU A 4 2.31 2.71 -11.35
CA LEU A 4 1.01 3.11 -10.85
C LEU A 4 1.04 3.07 -9.33
N SER A 5 0.77 4.19 -8.69
CA SER A 5 0.69 4.31 -7.23
C SER A 5 -0.74 4.59 -6.81
N LEU A 6 -1.35 3.70 -6.04
CA LEU A 6 -2.68 3.85 -5.49
C LEU A 6 -2.59 4.30 -4.03
N PHE A 7 -3.45 5.25 -3.65
CA PHE A 7 -3.38 5.90 -2.33
C PHE A 7 -2.02 6.56 -2.10
N ASP A 8 -1.57 7.29 -3.12
CA ASP A 8 -0.17 7.73 -3.29
C ASP A 8 0.34 8.65 -2.16
N GLY A 9 -0.56 9.38 -1.51
CA GLY A 9 -0.16 10.38 -0.52
C GLY A 9 0.74 11.44 -1.15
N MET A 10 1.91 11.66 -0.56
CA MET A 10 2.90 12.65 -1.01
C MET A 10 3.96 12.04 -1.96
N SER A 11 3.65 10.97 -2.67
CA SER A 11 4.57 10.26 -3.58
C SER A 11 5.84 9.73 -2.93
N CYS A 12 5.72 9.22 -1.71
CA CYS A 12 6.87 8.57 -1.03
C CYS A 12 7.39 7.35 -1.80
N GLY A 13 6.53 6.67 -2.56
CA GLY A 13 6.94 5.59 -3.47
C GLY A 13 7.85 6.08 -4.59
N HIS A 14 7.55 7.23 -5.20
CA HIS A 14 8.40 7.87 -6.22
C HIS A 14 9.76 8.24 -5.64
N LEU A 15 9.78 8.89 -4.48
CA LEU A 15 11.02 9.22 -3.78
C LEU A 15 11.87 7.99 -3.46
N ALA A 16 11.23 6.87 -3.09
CA ALA A 16 11.95 5.63 -2.82
C ALA A 16 12.61 5.07 -4.10
N LEU A 17 11.90 5.08 -5.22
CA LEU A 17 12.44 4.67 -6.53
C LEU A 17 13.62 5.56 -6.96
N ASP A 18 13.51 6.87 -6.80
CA ASP A 18 14.59 7.81 -7.09
C ASP A 18 15.84 7.51 -6.26
N ARG A 19 15.66 7.30 -4.94
CA ARG A 19 16.79 6.97 -4.03
C ARG A 19 17.44 5.63 -4.36
N MET A 20 16.70 4.72 -5.00
CA MET A 20 17.23 3.44 -5.49
C MET A 20 17.89 3.57 -6.87
N GLY A 21 17.84 4.74 -7.51
CA GLY A 21 18.33 4.96 -8.87
C GLY A 21 17.48 4.28 -9.95
N VAL A 22 16.22 3.96 -9.64
CA VAL A 22 15.29 3.34 -10.59
C VAL A 22 14.72 4.41 -11.51
N LYS A 23 14.95 4.27 -12.83
CA LYS A 23 14.39 5.20 -13.82
C LYS A 23 12.90 4.98 -13.98
N VAL A 24 12.12 5.99 -13.61
CA VAL A 24 10.67 6.06 -13.83
C VAL A 24 10.43 6.88 -15.10
N ASP A 25 9.75 6.30 -16.10
CA ASP A 25 9.40 6.98 -17.33
C ASP A 25 8.07 7.72 -17.19
N ASN A 26 7.06 7.06 -16.59
CA ASN A 26 5.79 7.65 -16.26
C ASN A 26 5.35 7.20 -14.85
N TYR A 27 4.87 8.14 -14.06
CA TYR A 27 4.32 7.90 -12.72
C TYR A 27 2.85 8.34 -12.68
N TYR A 28 1.97 7.35 -12.52
CA TYR A 28 0.53 7.53 -12.39
C TYR A 28 0.18 7.46 -10.91
N ALA A 29 -0.49 8.47 -10.38
CA ALA A 29 -0.86 8.56 -8.98
C ALA A 29 -2.37 8.65 -8.79
N SER A 30 -2.92 7.79 -7.95
CA SER A 30 -4.29 7.89 -7.46
C SER A 30 -4.28 8.42 -6.03
N GLU A 31 -4.74 9.65 -5.86
CA GLU A 31 -4.87 10.35 -4.59
C GLU A 31 -6.04 11.31 -4.66
N ILE A 32 -6.69 11.59 -3.53
CA ILE A 32 -7.82 12.52 -3.42
C ILE A 32 -7.56 13.68 -2.46
N ASP A 33 -6.56 13.56 -1.59
CA ASP A 33 -6.18 14.64 -0.69
C ASP A 33 -5.45 15.75 -1.43
N LYS A 34 -6.07 16.93 -1.47
CA LYS A 34 -5.54 18.07 -2.21
C LYS A 34 -4.17 18.55 -1.73
N TYR A 35 -3.88 18.39 -0.45
CA TYR A 35 -2.59 18.84 0.10
C TYR A 35 -1.47 17.83 -0.23
N ALA A 36 -1.78 16.55 -0.17
CA ALA A 36 -0.87 15.50 -0.62
C ALA A 36 -0.53 15.67 -2.11
N ILE A 37 -1.57 15.90 -2.96
CA ILE A 37 -1.40 16.18 -4.39
C ILE A 37 -0.53 17.42 -4.63
N GLN A 38 -0.74 18.51 -3.87
CA GLN A 38 0.09 19.71 -3.98
C GLN A 38 1.56 19.43 -3.69
N ILE A 39 1.86 18.64 -2.66
CA ILE A 39 3.24 18.25 -2.31
C ILE A 39 3.83 17.39 -3.43
N THR A 40 3.08 16.41 -3.92
CA THR A 40 3.51 15.59 -5.07
C THR A 40 3.84 16.46 -6.28
N MET A 41 2.93 17.34 -6.70
CA MET A 41 3.12 18.17 -7.89
C MET A 41 4.24 19.20 -7.73
N ALA A 42 4.54 19.65 -6.51
CA ALA A 42 5.68 20.52 -6.23
C ALA A 42 7.03 19.80 -6.38
N ASN A 43 7.11 18.51 -6.02
CA ASN A 43 8.33 17.73 -6.09
C ASN A 43 8.46 16.95 -7.42
N TYR A 44 7.35 16.49 -7.95
CA TYR A 44 7.25 15.65 -9.16
C TYR A 44 6.20 16.20 -10.12
N PRO A 45 6.46 17.32 -10.79
CA PRO A 45 5.46 18.03 -11.62
C PRO A 45 4.97 17.22 -12.84
N ASN A 46 5.69 16.18 -13.23
CA ASN A 46 5.31 15.30 -14.33
C ASN A 46 4.43 14.12 -13.90
N THR A 47 4.03 14.04 -12.62
CA THR A 47 3.13 13.00 -12.14
C THR A 47 1.75 13.14 -12.78
N ILE A 48 1.24 12.02 -13.28
CA ILE A 48 -0.09 11.96 -13.91
C ILE A 48 -1.12 11.60 -12.84
N GLN A 49 -1.91 12.61 -12.42
CA GLN A 49 -2.93 12.42 -11.38
C GLN A 49 -4.19 11.78 -11.97
N LEU A 50 -4.61 10.64 -11.39
CA LEU A 50 -5.78 9.87 -11.81
C LEU A 50 -7.01 10.10 -10.90
N GLY A 51 -6.85 10.83 -9.78
CA GLY A 51 -7.92 11.07 -8.83
C GLY A 51 -8.26 9.83 -7.99
N SER A 52 -9.56 9.61 -7.78
CA SER A 52 -10.03 8.52 -6.90
C SER A 52 -9.85 7.14 -7.54
N VAL A 53 -9.34 6.18 -6.75
CA VAL A 53 -9.13 4.78 -7.17
C VAL A 53 -10.40 4.10 -7.67
N VAL A 54 -11.57 4.47 -7.15
CA VAL A 54 -12.85 3.88 -7.56
C VAL A 54 -13.27 4.23 -8.98
N ASN A 55 -12.67 5.30 -9.54
CA ASN A 55 -12.98 5.81 -10.89
C ASN A 55 -11.93 5.38 -11.93
N ILE A 56 -10.88 4.68 -11.54
CA ILE A 56 -9.83 4.24 -12.45
C ILE A 56 -10.34 3.02 -13.24
N ASP A 57 -10.25 3.10 -14.54
CA ASP A 57 -10.33 1.96 -15.44
C ASP A 57 -8.89 1.51 -15.76
N GLY A 58 -8.45 0.44 -15.07
CA GLY A 58 -7.09 -0.10 -15.24
C GLY A 58 -6.83 -0.65 -16.64
N THR A 59 -7.89 -1.04 -17.37
CA THR A 59 -7.76 -1.59 -18.72
C THR A 59 -7.43 -0.52 -19.77
N SER A 60 -7.73 0.75 -19.46
CA SER A 60 -7.41 1.91 -20.32
C SER A 60 -5.98 2.44 -20.11
N LEU A 61 -5.29 2.00 -19.04
CA LEU A 61 -3.93 2.43 -18.74
C LEU A 61 -2.91 1.75 -19.68
N PRO A 62 -1.77 2.40 -19.95
CA PRO A 62 -0.67 1.72 -20.62
C PRO A 62 -0.14 0.56 -19.77
N LYS A 63 0.71 -0.28 -20.37
CA LYS A 63 1.37 -1.34 -19.61
C LYS A 63 2.05 -0.77 -18.36
N ILE A 64 1.64 -1.24 -17.20
CA ILE A 64 2.22 -0.91 -15.89
C ILE A 64 3.28 -1.96 -15.56
N ASP A 65 4.47 -1.50 -15.21
CA ASP A 65 5.57 -2.37 -14.79
C ASP A 65 5.53 -2.63 -13.28
N LEU A 66 5.17 -1.60 -12.50
CA LEU A 66 5.09 -1.68 -11.04
C LEU A 66 3.81 -1.02 -10.52
N LEU A 67 3.02 -1.78 -9.78
CA LEU A 67 1.88 -1.27 -9.00
C LEU A 67 2.30 -1.18 -7.53
N ILE A 68 2.23 -0.01 -6.93
CA ILE A 68 2.45 0.20 -5.50
C ILE A 68 1.20 0.79 -4.85
N GLY A 69 1.02 0.55 -3.55
CA GLY A 69 -0.09 1.16 -2.82
C GLY A 69 -0.08 0.83 -1.34
N GLY A 70 -0.78 1.66 -0.57
CA GLY A 70 -1.07 1.44 0.84
C GLY A 70 -2.54 1.70 1.09
N SER A 71 -3.39 0.67 0.97
CA SER A 71 -4.84 0.86 1.14
C SER A 71 -5.20 1.32 2.55
N PRO A 72 -6.26 2.14 2.71
CA PRO A 72 -6.68 2.63 4.02
C PRO A 72 -6.91 1.49 5.02
N CYS A 73 -6.41 1.68 6.24
CA CYS A 73 -6.34 0.64 7.26
C CYS A 73 -7.17 0.90 8.52
N GLN A 74 -8.02 1.94 8.51
CA GLN A 74 -8.71 2.44 9.72
C GLN A 74 -9.52 1.37 10.45
N SER A 75 -10.11 0.41 9.74
CA SER A 75 -10.90 -0.67 10.33
C SER A 75 -10.09 -1.93 10.67
N PHE A 76 -8.81 -2.01 10.25
CA PHE A 76 -7.93 -3.14 10.56
C PHE A 76 -7.06 -2.91 11.79
N SER A 77 -6.68 -1.65 12.05
CA SER A 77 -5.70 -1.31 13.07
C SER A 77 -6.20 -1.66 14.48
N PHE A 78 -5.27 -1.99 15.40
CA PHE A 78 -5.57 -2.22 16.82
C PHE A 78 -6.16 -0.99 17.51
N ALA A 79 -5.94 0.20 16.98
CA ALA A 79 -6.51 1.47 17.47
C ALA A 79 -7.92 1.75 16.91
N GLY A 80 -8.36 1.03 15.87
CA GLY A 80 -9.66 1.19 15.24
C GLY A 80 -10.74 0.26 15.82
N ARG A 81 -11.96 0.35 15.26
CA ARG A 81 -13.10 -0.48 15.70
C ARG A 81 -12.99 -1.97 15.33
N ARG A 82 -11.92 -2.41 14.64
CA ARG A 82 -11.67 -3.79 14.17
C ARG A 82 -12.82 -4.40 13.36
N LYS A 83 -13.68 -3.56 12.76
CA LYS A 83 -14.83 -4.02 11.96
C LYS A 83 -14.40 -4.68 10.62
N GLY A 84 -13.15 -4.46 10.20
CA GLY A 84 -12.64 -5.01 8.95
C GLY A 84 -13.26 -4.34 7.71
N MET A 85 -13.63 -5.15 6.71
CA MET A 85 -14.27 -4.72 5.48
C MET A 85 -15.72 -5.19 5.49
N SER A 86 -16.66 -4.24 5.52
CA SER A 86 -18.10 -4.54 5.52
C SER A 86 -18.89 -3.47 4.80
N THR A 87 -20.13 -3.83 4.46
CA THR A 87 -21.17 -2.87 4.10
C THR A 87 -21.66 -2.11 5.34
N LYS A 88 -22.43 -1.05 5.16
CA LYS A 88 -23.03 -0.29 6.29
C LYS A 88 -23.99 -1.11 7.13
N ASP A 89 -24.65 -2.11 6.54
CA ASP A 89 -25.52 -3.09 7.20
C ASP A 89 -24.76 -4.31 7.75
N GLU A 90 -23.42 -4.17 7.95
CA GLU A 90 -22.53 -5.11 8.64
C GLU A 90 -22.27 -6.44 7.90
N GLN A 91 -22.54 -6.53 6.61
CA GLN A 91 -22.18 -7.69 5.81
C GLN A 91 -20.67 -7.70 5.52
N GLU A 92 -19.94 -8.72 5.98
CA GLU A 92 -18.49 -8.83 5.77
C GLU A 92 -18.13 -9.14 4.31
N ILE A 93 -17.10 -8.49 3.81
CA ILE A 93 -16.59 -8.63 2.43
C ILE A 93 -15.27 -9.38 2.47
N LEU A 94 -15.27 -10.62 2.02
CA LEU A 94 -14.13 -11.53 2.13
C LEU A 94 -13.48 -11.88 0.79
N THR A 95 -14.09 -11.51 -0.34
CA THR A 95 -13.56 -11.76 -1.69
C THR A 95 -13.80 -10.57 -2.63
N LEU A 96 -12.99 -10.47 -3.68
CA LEU A 96 -13.15 -9.43 -4.70
C LEU A 96 -14.49 -9.57 -5.45
N GLU A 97 -14.89 -10.79 -5.79
CA GLU A 97 -16.13 -11.06 -6.50
C GLU A 97 -17.33 -10.54 -5.69
N HIS A 98 -17.35 -10.85 -4.38
CA HIS A 98 -18.40 -10.38 -3.48
C HIS A 98 -18.41 -8.84 -3.39
N TYR A 99 -17.25 -8.20 -3.31
CA TYR A 99 -17.15 -6.74 -3.35
C TYR A 99 -17.73 -6.15 -4.63
N LEU A 100 -17.35 -6.69 -5.79
CA LEU A 100 -17.80 -6.20 -7.08
C LEU A 100 -19.32 -6.38 -7.26
N GLN A 101 -19.87 -7.50 -6.82
CA GLN A 101 -21.32 -7.74 -6.82
C GLN A 101 -22.06 -6.70 -5.97
N LEU A 102 -21.64 -6.50 -4.72
CA LEU A 102 -22.23 -5.51 -3.82
C LEU A 102 -22.13 -4.07 -4.38
N LYS A 103 -21.00 -3.75 -5.02
CA LYS A 103 -20.80 -2.46 -5.68
C LYS A 103 -21.77 -2.25 -6.84
N GLU A 104 -21.98 -3.27 -7.68
CA GLU A 104 -22.94 -3.25 -8.80
C GLU A 104 -24.39 -3.14 -8.31
N GLU A 105 -24.74 -3.82 -7.21
CA GLU A 105 -26.03 -3.74 -6.55
C GLU A 105 -26.29 -2.41 -5.82
N GLY A 106 -25.28 -1.53 -5.72
CA GLY A 106 -25.39 -0.19 -5.13
C GLY A 106 -25.31 -0.16 -3.60
N TYR A 107 -24.74 -1.20 -2.97
CA TYR A 107 -24.51 -1.20 -1.53
C TYR A 107 -23.53 -0.12 -1.09
N GLU A 108 -23.76 0.45 0.10
CA GLU A 108 -22.85 1.39 0.72
C GLU A 108 -21.88 0.66 1.67
N PHE A 109 -20.60 1.06 1.63
CA PHE A 109 -19.54 0.42 2.40
C PHE A 109 -19.23 1.20 3.67
N GLU A 110 -18.82 0.48 4.73
CA GLU A 110 -18.45 1.06 6.00
C GLU A 110 -16.96 1.45 6.00
N GLY A 111 -16.68 2.72 6.35
CA GLY A 111 -15.32 3.24 6.43
C GLY A 111 -14.59 3.25 5.08
N GLN A 112 -13.30 2.93 5.09
CA GLN A 112 -12.44 2.97 3.89
C GLN A 112 -11.63 1.67 3.66
N SER A 113 -11.68 0.71 4.58
CA SER A 113 -10.86 -0.52 4.46
C SER A 113 -11.28 -1.40 3.29
N TYR A 114 -12.52 -1.29 2.83
CA TYR A 114 -13.00 -1.96 1.61
C TYR A 114 -12.24 -1.52 0.35
N LEU A 115 -11.56 -0.38 0.36
CA LEU A 115 -10.74 0.12 -0.76
C LEU A 115 -9.54 -0.80 -1.06
N PHE A 116 -9.21 -1.74 -0.16
CA PHE A 116 -8.34 -2.86 -0.49
C PHE A 116 -8.86 -3.63 -1.72
N TRP A 117 -10.17 -3.82 -1.85
CA TRP A 117 -10.75 -4.51 -3.01
C TRP A 117 -10.63 -3.70 -4.31
N GLU A 118 -10.59 -2.35 -4.21
CA GLU A 118 -10.25 -1.52 -5.37
C GLU A 118 -8.79 -1.71 -5.81
N TYR A 119 -7.86 -1.83 -4.84
CA TYR A 119 -6.48 -2.21 -5.16
C TYR A 119 -6.44 -3.56 -5.88
N MET A 120 -7.18 -4.57 -5.40
CA MET A 120 -7.24 -5.90 -6.01
C MET A 120 -7.87 -5.87 -7.41
N ARG A 121 -8.92 -5.05 -7.60
CA ARG A 121 -9.53 -4.85 -8.92
C ARG A 121 -8.50 -4.30 -9.91
N ILE A 122 -7.82 -3.21 -9.54
CA ILE A 122 -6.80 -2.60 -10.39
C ILE A 122 -5.62 -3.56 -10.63
N LEU A 123 -5.17 -4.30 -9.62
CA LEU A 123 -4.11 -5.32 -9.78
C LEU A 123 -4.49 -6.35 -10.85
N ASN A 124 -5.74 -6.81 -10.86
CA ASN A 124 -6.24 -7.78 -11.83
C ASN A 124 -6.46 -7.17 -13.25
N GLU A 125 -6.79 -5.88 -13.33
CA GLU A 125 -6.98 -5.18 -14.60
C GLU A 125 -5.64 -4.87 -15.27
N VAL A 126 -4.68 -4.26 -14.54
CA VAL A 126 -3.40 -3.82 -15.12
C VAL A 126 -2.37 -4.94 -15.26
N LYS A 127 -2.47 -6.00 -14.46
CA LYS A 127 -1.57 -7.17 -14.45
C LYS A 127 -0.09 -6.75 -14.53
N PRO A 128 0.40 -5.98 -13.55
CA PRO A 128 1.74 -5.42 -13.59
C PRO A 128 2.81 -6.52 -13.49
N THR A 129 4.04 -6.23 -13.94
CA THR A 129 5.15 -7.16 -13.75
C THR A 129 5.48 -7.34 -12.27
N TYR A 130 5.43 -6.24 -11.51
CA TYR A 130 5.69 -6.24 -10.08
C TYR A 130 4.57 -5.49 -9.35
N PHE A 131 4.30 -5.91 -8.13
CA PHE A 131 3.41 -5.17 -7.23
C PHE A 131 3.97 -5.11 -5.82
N LEU A 132 3.55 -4.10 -5.06
CA LEU A 132 3.80 -3.92 -3.65
C LEU A 132 2.58 -3.30 -2.98
N LEU A 133 2.00 -4.01 -2.02
CA LEU A 133 0.97 -3.48 -1.13
C LEU A 133 1.53 -3.35 0.29
N GLU A 134 1.42 -2.16 0.88
CA GLU A 134 1.71 -1.91 2.30
C GLU A 134 0.42 -1.85 3.11
N ASN A 135 0.44 -2.41 4.32
CA ASN A 135 -0.63 -2.17 5.29
C ASN A 135 -0.10 -2.25 6.74
N VAL A 136 -0.95 -1.91 7.69
CA VAL A 136 -0.64 -2.00 9.13
C VAL A 136 -0.63 -3.43 9.60
N MET A 137 -0.03 -3.66 10.79
CA MET A 137 -0.27 -4.87 11.56
C MET A 137 -1.75 -5.00 11.87
N MET A 138 -2.33 -6.12 11.54
CA MET A 138 -3.76 -6.39 11.70
C MET A 138 -4.02 -7.73 12.40
N GLY A 139 -5.28 -8.03 12.73
CA GLY A 139 -5.66 -9.33 13.28
C GLY A 139 -5.54 -10.44 12.22
N GLU A 140 -5.18 -11.64 12.68
CA GLU A 140 -4.91 -12.82 11.84
C GLU A 140 -6.01 -13.13 10.80
N LYS A 141 -7.28 -12.90 11.16
CA LYS A 141 -8.40 -13.08 10.22
C LYS A 141 -8.22 -12.24 8.96
N TRP A 142 -7.95 -10.94 9.12
CA TRP A 142 -7.85 -10.02 7.99
C TRP A 142 -6.54 -10.20 7.23
N GLU A 143 -5.44 -10.50 7.93
CA GLU A 143 -4.18 -10.85 7.27
C GLU A 143 -4.35 -12.07 6.35
N ARG A 144 -5.07 -13.11 6.80
CA ARG A 144 -5.40 -14.28 5.96
C ARG A 144 -6.29 -13.93 4.77
N VAL A 145 -7.29 -13.04 4.96
CA VAL A 145 -8.16 -12.59 3.86
C VAL A 145 -7.36 -11.86 2.79
N LEU A 146 -6.50 -10.91 3.20
CA LEU A 146 -5.65 -10.18 2.27
C LEU A 146 -4.66 -11.13 1.58
N SER A 147 -3.96 -11.98 2.33
CA SER A 147 -2.97 -12.91 1.79
C SER A 147 -3.59 -13.90 0.80
N LYS A 148 -4.80 -14.39 1.09
CA LYS A 148 -5.55 -15.27 0.18
C LYS A 148 -5.94 -14.56 -1.12
N ALA A 149 -6.40 -13.33 -1.02
CA ALA A 149 -6.80 -12.53 -2.18
C ALA A 149 -5.60 -12.18 -3.08
N ILE A 150 -4.46 -11.82 -2.47
CA ILE A 150 -3.24 -11.44 -3.17
C ILE A 150 -2.47 -12.67 -3.69
N GLY A 151 -2.59 -13.83 -3.01
CA GLY A 151 -1.88 -15.06 -3.34
C GLY A 151 -0.46 -15.15 -2.75
N TYR A 152 -0.08 -14.26 -1.84
CA TYR A 152 1.23 -14.20 -1.20
C TYR A 152 1.10 -13.95 0.30
N ASN A 153 2.02 -14.49 1.10
CA ASN A 153 2.15 -14.13 2.51
C ASN A 153 2.91 -12.80 2.66
N PRO A 154 2.56 -11.99 3.68
CA PRO A 154 3.23 -10.71 3.87
C PRO A 154 4.63 -10.86 4.48
N ILE A 155 5.46 -9.87 4.20
CA ILE A 155 6.74 -9.66 4.86
C ILE A 155 6.56 -8.56 5.89
N GLU A 156 6.82 -8.84 7.16
CA GLU A 156 6.84 -7.80 8.18
C GLU A 156 8.17 -7.07 8.18
N ILE A 157 8.14 -5.73 8.12
CA ILE A 157 9.32 -4.89 8.28
C ILE A 157 9.04 -3.82 9.33
N ASN A 158 10.00 -3.62 10.25
CA ASN A 158 9.95 -2.51 11.18
C ASN A 158 10.90 -1.40 10.75
N SER A 159 10.38 -0.20 10.52
CA SER A 159 11.19 0.97 10.15
C SER A 159 12.25 1.33 11.20
N ALA A 160 12.10 0.89 12.46
CA ALA A 160 13.09 1.09 13.51
C ALA A 160 14.47 0.53 13.15
N LEU A 161 14.55 -0.45 12.26
CA LEU A 161 15.83 -0.99 11.77
C LEU A 161 16.62 0.00 10.89
N VAL A 162 15.94 1.00 10.31
CA VAL A 162 16.55 1.92 9.33
C VAL A 162 16.28 3.39 9.61
N SER A 163 15.50 3.69 10.64
CA SER A 163 15.12 5.06 11.03
C SER A 163 14.77 5.12 12.52
N ALA A 164 14.65 6.33 13.08
CA ALA A 164 14.26 6.54 14.47
C ALA A 164 12.75 6.31 14.74
N GLN A 165 12.02 5.67 13.84
CA GLN A 165 10.58 5.43 13.97
C GLN A 165 10.27 3.97 14.17
N ASN A 166 9.66 3.61 15.30
CA ASN A 166 9.09 2.26 15.51
C ASN A 166 7.77 2.15 14.73
N ARG A 167 7.84 1.60 13.52
CA ARG A 167 6.70 1.46 12.60
C ARG A 167 6.73 0.08 11.94
N ARG A 168 6.03 -0.89 12.53
CA ARG A 168 5.85 -2.23 11.97
C ARG A 168 4.79 -2.20 10.89
N ARG A 169 5.10 -2.80 9.73
CA ARG A 169 4.20 -2.88 8.57
C ARG A 169 4.30 -4.23 7.90
N LEU A 170 3.20 -4.59 7.26
CA LEU A 170 3.09 -5.77 6.41
C LEU A 170 3.20 -5.35 4.95
N TYR A 171 3.99 -6.11 4.19
CA TYR A 171 4.22 -5.87 2.77
C TYR A 171 3.91 -7.13 1.98
N TRP A 172 2.92 -7.09 1.08
CA TRP A 172 2.64 -8.14 0.12
C TRP A 172 3.24 -7.76 -1.21
N THR A 173 4.01 -8.66 -1.82
CA THR A 173 4.69 -8.40 -3.09
C THR A 173 5.05 -9.70 -3.78
N ASN A 174 5.18 -9.67 -5.10
CA ASN A 174 5.80 -10.74 -5.87
C ASN A 174 7.31 -10.52 -6.11
N ILE A 175 7.86 -9.39 -5.66
CA ILE A 175 9.29 -9.10 -5.75
C ILE A 175 10.05 -10.00 -4.78
N GLY A 176 11.11 -10.67 -5.28
CA GLY A 176 11.95 -11.52 -4.45
C GLY A 176 11.24 -12.78 -3.92
N MET A 177 10.16 -13.22 -4.57
CA MET A 177 9.52 -14.50 -4.29
C MET A 177 10.17 -15.61 -5.11
N GLN A 178 10.48 -16.74 -4.47
CA GLN A 178 11.06 -17.91 -5.12
C GLN A 178 10.37 -19.19 -4.65
N PRO A 179 10.22 -20.21 -5.51
CA PRO A 179 9.76 -21.52 -5.08
C PRO A 179 10.75 -22.14 -4.09
N MET A 180 10.26 -22.53 -2.93
CA MET A 180 11.03 -23.15 -1.86
C MET A 180 10.39 -24.47 -1.43
N GLY A 181 11.20 -25.33 -0.81
CA GLY A 181 10.70 -26.63 -0.31
C GLY A 181 10.33 -27.64 -1.39
N LEU A 182 9.82 -28.80 -0.94
CA LEU A 182 9.48 -29.95 -1.78
C LEU A 182 8.27 -29.71 -2.69
N PHE A 183 7.35 -28.85 -2.26
CA PHE A 183 6.09 -28.55 -2.97
C PHE A 183 6.15 -27.26 -3.79
N GLY A 184 7.29 -26.55 -3.76
CA GLY A 184 7.48 -25.32 -4.55
C GLY A 184 6.67 -24.13 -4.06
N ASP A 185 6.33 -24.07 -2.78
CA ASP A 185 5.65 -22.92 -2.18
C ASP A 185 6.48 -21.66 -2.37
N LEU A 186 5.81 -20.55 -2.69
CA LEU A 186 6.48 -19.27 -2.91
C LEU A 186 6.84 -18.64 -1.57
N GLU A 187 8.13 -18.49 -1.33
CA GLU A 187 8.65 -17.82 -0.14
C GLU A 187 9.50 -16.61 -0.52
N SER A 188 9.52 -15.63 0.37
CA SER A 188 10.30 -14.41 0.18
C SER A 188 11.78 -14.64 0.53
N ILE A 189 12.67 -14.24 -0.39
CA ILE A 189 14.12 -14.18 -0.14
C ILE A 189 14.56 -12.80 0.38
N ILE A 190 13.61 -11.86 0.58
CA ILE A 190 13.90 -10.52 1.08
C ILE A 190 14.33 -10.64 2.54
N LYS A 191 15.57 -10.24 2.79
CA LYS A 191 16.13 -10.23 4.15
C LYS A 191 15.66 -9.00 4.91
N GLN A 192 15.50 -9.16 6.22
CA GLN A 192 15.29 -8.01 7.10
C GLN A 192 16.45 -7.01 6.96
N PRO A 193 16.16 -5.69 6.96
CA PRO A 193 17.21 -4.68 6.98
C PRO A 193 18.13 -4.88 8.21
N LYS A 194 19.40 -4.59 8.03
CA LYS A 194 20.31 -4.50 9.19
C LYS A 194 19.92 -3.29 10.03
N ASP A 195 19.93 -3.47 11.34
CA ASP A 195 19.73 -2.37 12.26
C ASP A 195 20.86 -1.34 12.10
N LYS A 196 20.49 -0.10 11.77
CA LYS A 196 21.41 1.03 11.61
C LYS A 196 21.69 1.75 12.90
N GLY A 197 21.02 1.38 14.01
CA GLY A 197 21.17 2.03 15.31
C GLY A 197 20.82 3.52 15.31
N ILE A 198 19.81 3.92 14.52
CA ILE A 198 19.35 5.31 14.44
C ILE A 198 18.30 5.54 15.52
N TYR A 199 18.59 6.42 16.47
CA TYR A 199 17.70 6.77 17.56
C TYR A 199 17.08 8.16 17.36
N LEU A 200 16.04 8.47 18.15
CA LEU A 200 15.36 9.77 18.06
C LEU A 200 16.33 10.95 18.24
N GLN A 201 17.27 10.83 19.16
CA GLN A 201 18.31 11.86 19.38
C GLN A 201 19.14 12.19 18.13
N ASP A 202 19.32 11.23 17.22
CA ASP A 202 20.16 11.39 16.02
C ASP A 202 19.46 12.21 14.93
N ILE A 203 18.16 12.42 15.05
CA ILE A 203 17.32 13.16 14.09
C ILE A 203 16.69 14.42 14.69
N LEU A 204 16.90 14.69 15.98
CA LEU A 204 16.45 15.93 16.60
C LEU A 204 17.29 17.11 16.15
N GLN A 205 16.66 18.27 16.03
CA GLN A 205 17.36 19.52 15.78
C GLN A 205 18.17 19.94 17.01
N ASP A 206 19.35 20.50 16.81
CA ASP A 206 20.09 21.16 17.87
C ASP A 206 19.29 22.37 18.37
N ASN A 207 19.12 22.47 19.69
CA ASN A 207 18.35 23.53 20.35
C ASN A 207 16.90 23.70 19.85
N PRO A 208 16.03 22.69 19.97
CA PRO A 208 14.64 22.83 19.59
C PRO A 208 13.95 23.88 20.44
N ASN A 209 12.94 24.55 19.85
CA ASN A 209 12.18 25.58 20.54
C ASN A 209 11.51 25.01 21.80
N ALA A 210 11.65 25.69 22.96
CA ALA A 210 11.16 25.26 24.27
C ALA A 210 9.65 24.92 24.30
N LYS A 211 8.85 25.42 23.36
CA LYS A 211 7.42 25.09 23.27
C LYS A 211 7.14 23.61 22.88
N TYR A 212 8.16 22.85 22.48
CA TYR A 212 8.03 21.44 22.10
C TYR A 212 8.51 20.46 23.21
N TYR A 213 8.78 20.97 24.40
CA TYR A 213 9.07 20.20 25.62
C TYR A 213 7.90 20.20 26.58
#